data_688641e1848d546bb420c819951d24d6
#
_entry.id   688641e1848d546bb420c819951d24d6
#
_cell.length_a   1.000
_cell.length_b   1.000
_cell.length_c   1.000
_cell.angle_alpha   90.00
_cell.angle_beta   90.00
_cell.angle_gamma   90.00
#
_symmetry.space_group_name_H-M   'P 1'
#
loop_
_entity.id
_entity.type
_entity.pdbx_description
1 polymer ?
#
loop_
_entity_poly.entity_id
_entity_poly.type
_entity_poly.pdbx_seq_one_letter_code
_entity_poly.pdbx_strand_id
1 'polypeptide(L)'
;VHEDEIVVYGMCPIGANHTESNMMVQMAEFLCRANYGLKNGCFELDFRDGEIRYKSFIDCEDMMPSNEVIKNSIHCTAAMFKRYAPGIVDIIFSGSSAKEVIAKCEKSPEAEFRSMITEVVGEDMEGTDIEAMIAHLATRLGITDDSDDESEGDINVASEEIKVNPFDGKQEGGAA
;
A
#
# COMPACT_ATOMS: atom_id res chain seq x y z
N VAL A 1 13.97 -16.39 18.60
CA VAL A 1 13.04 -16.95 17.61
C VAL A 1 11.77 -17.18 18.39
N HIS A 2 10.76 -16.39 18.14
CA HIS A 2 9.43 -16.69 18.63
C HIS A 2 8.88 -17.77 17.69
N GLU A 3 8.45 -18.90 18.21
CA GLU A 3 8.01 -20.05 17.39
C GLU A 3 6.69 -19.76 16.66
N ASP A 4 6.01 -18.66 17.04
CA ASP A 4 4.65 -18.34 16.64
C ASP A 4 4.56 -17.16 15.67
N GLU A 5 5.69 -16.67 15.13
CA GLU A 5 5.73 -15.49 14.28
C GLU A 5 6.61 -15.65 13.04
N ILE A 6 6.12 -15.18 11.91
CA ILE A 6 6.94 -14.99 10.69
C ILE A 6 7.03 -13.50 10.38
N VAL A 7 8.25 -13.00 10.32
CA VAL A 7 8.52 -11.61 9.91
C VAL A 7 9.27 -11.63 8.59
N VAL A 8 8.72 -10.91 7.61
CA VAL A 8 9.33 -10.71 6.30
C VAL A 8 9.86 -9.28 6.23
N TYR A 9 11.16 -9.15 6.01
CA TYR A 9 11.81 -7.87 5.79
C TYR A 9 12.21 -7.70 4.32
N GLY A 10 11.83 -6.59 3.73
CA GLY A 10 12.42 -6.10 2.50
C GLY A 10 13.37 -4.96 2.83
N MET A 11 14.62 -5.08 2.40
CA MET A 11 15.65 -4.08 2.65
C MET A 11 15.77 -3.14 1.46
N CYS A 12 15.77 -1.84 1.70
CA CYS A 12 16.10 -0.87 0.66
C CYS A 12 17.61 -0.93 0.40
N PRO A 13 18.06 -1.03 -0.86
CA PRO A 13 19.50 -1.10 -1.15
C PRO A 13 20.23 0.23 -0.94
N ILE A 14 19.49 1.32 -0.72
CA ILE A 14 20.01 2.65 -0.42
C ILE A 14 19.39 3.15 0.88
N GLY A 15 20.17 3.87 1.69
CA GLY A 15 19.73 4.51 2.93
C GLY A 15 19.72 6.03 2.82
N ALA A 16 18.97 6.67 3.72
CA ALA A 16 19.05 8.12 3.88
C ALA A 16 20.37 8.53 4.56
N ASN A 17 20.92 9.68 4.21
CA ASN A 17 22.13 10.16 4.89
C ASN A 17 21.77 10.61 6.31
N HIS A 18 22.11 9.80 7.29
CA HIS A 18 21.80 10.04 8.70
C HIS A 18 22.48 11.29 9.28
N THR A 19 23.52 11.83 8.61
CA THR A 19 24.18 13.07 9.04
C THR A 19 23.44 14.32 8.54
N GLU A 20 22.52 14.19 7.60
CA GLU A 20 21.72 15.27 7.06
C GLU A 20 20.34 15.31 7.74
N SER A 21 20.22 16.12 8.79
CA SER A 21 18.98 16.20 9.58
C SER A 21 17.74 16.50 8.74
N ASN A 22 17.82 17.35 7.72
CA ASN A 22 16.68 17.66 6.88
C ASN A 22 16.24 16.44 6.04
N MET A 23 17.20 15.74 5.44
CA MET A 23 16.91 14.51 4.68
C MET A 23 16.23 13.45 5.55
N MET A 24 16.74 13.24 6.77
CA MET A 24 16.16 12.29 7.72
C MET A 24 14.73 12.66 8.11
N VAL A 25 14.44 13.95 8.31
CA VAL A 25 13.08 14.43 8.61
C VAL A 25 12.16 14.22 7.42
N GLN A 26 12.59 14.58 6.20
CA GLN A 26 11.78 14.35 4.98
C GLN A 26 11.52 12.87 4.75
N MET A 27 12.54 12.02 4.95
CA MET A 27 12.37 10.57 4.81
C MET A 27 11.40 10.02 5.86
N ALA A 28 11.53 10.41 7.12
CA ALA A 28 10.62 9.97 8.18
C ALA A 28 9.18 10.41 7.91
N GLU A 29 8.97 11.65 7.47
CA GLU A 29 7.64 12.15 7.09
C GLU A 29 7.07 11.38 5.91
N PHE A 30 7.87 11.13 4.87
CA PHE A 30 7.45 10.36 3.70
C PHE A 30 6.99 8.95 4.06
N LEU A 31 7.81 8.21 4.82
CA LEU A 31 7.49 6.85 5.24
C LEU A 31 6.27 6.82 6.19
N CYS A 32 6.14 7.82 7.07
CA CYS A 32 4.96 7.94 7.93
C CYS A 32 3.68 8.15 7.12
N ARG A 33 3.71 9.01 6.09
CA ARG A 33 2.58 9.21 5.18
C ARG A 33 2.25 7.95 4.37
N ALA A 34 3.26 7.26 3.83
CA ALA A 34 3.09 5.99 3.13
C ALA A 34 2.41 4.96 4.03
N ASN A 35 2.90 4.81 5.27
CA ASN A 35 2.37 3.85 6.23
C ASN A 35 0.90 4.08 6.59
N TYR A 36 0.44 5.33 6.58
CA TYR A 36 -0.94 5.66 6.93
C TYR A 36 -1.98 4.97 6.03
N GLY A 37 -1.65 4.75 4.75
CA GLY A 37 -2.52 4.10 3.78
C GLY A 37 -2.33 2.58 3.65
N LEU A 38 -1.34 1.99 4.33
CA LEU A 38 -1.02 0.57 4.19
C LEU A 38 -1.93 -0.31 5.05
N LYS A 39 -2.40 -1.41 4.48
CA LYS A 39 -3.23 -2.41 5.18
C LYS A 39 -2.41 -3.51 5.85
N ASN A 40 -1.23 -3.81 5.32
CA ASN A 40 -0.39 -4.90 5.80
C ASN A 40 1.08 -4.45 5.79
N GLY A 41 1.75 -4.58 6.93
CA GLY A 41 3.12 -4.17 7.10
C GLY A 41 3.34 -2.66 7.19
N CYS A 42 4.60 -2.25 7.31
CA CYS A 42 5.00 -0.85 7.40
C CYS A 42 6.45 -0.66 6.94
N PHE A 43 6.76 0.55 6.50
CA PHE A 43 8.14 1.01 6.36
C PHE A 43 8.71 1.41 7.72
N GLU A 44 9.95 1.10 7.94
CA GLU A 44 10.74 1.48 9.12
C GLU A 44 11.99 2.23 8.68
N LEU A 45 12.39 3.25 9.43
CA LEU A 45 13.61 4.04 9.23
C LEU A 45 14.47 3.94 10.49
N ASP A 46 15.72 3.50 10.35
CA ASP A 46 16.67 3.57 11.44
C ASP A 46 17.43 4.91 11.41
N PHE A 47 17.25 5.71 12.47
CA PHE A 47 17.90 7.01 12.59
C PHE A 47 19.40 6.93 12.88
N ARG A 48 19.92 5.75 13.22
CA ARG A 48 21.34 5.55 13.52
C ARG A 48 22.20 5.55 12.27
N ASP A 49 21.68 4.98 11.18
CA ASP A 49 22.42 4.76 9.94
C ASP A 49 21.64 5.10 8.66
N GLY A 50 20.36 5.44 8.80
CA GLY A 50 19.49 5.77 7.67
C GLY A 50 18.94 4.55 6.93
N GLU A 51 19.07 3.33 7.49
CA GLU A 51 18.49 2.14 6.88
C GLU A 51 16.99 2.26 6.72
N ILE A 52 16.50 1.87 5.53
CA ILE A 52 15.08 1.83 5.22
C ILE A 52 14.69 0.40 4.92
N ARG A 53 13.66 -0.09 5.58
CA ARG A 53 13.12 -1.42 5.33
C ARG A 53 11.61 -1.44 5.38
N TYR A 54 11.02 -2.41 4.69
CA TYR A 54 9.61 -2.74 4.82
C TYR A 54 9.47 -4.01 5.64
N LYS A 55 8.58 -4.01 6.62
CA LYS A 55 8.32 -5.14 7.51
C LYS A 55 6.88 -5.57 7.34
N SER A 56 6.64 -6.84 7.06
CA SER A 56 5.35 -7.47 7.22
C SER A 56 5.43 -8.59 8.26
N PHE A 57 4.32 -8.82 8.94
CA PHE A 57 4.22 -9.71 10.08
C PHE A 57 3.07 -10.69 9.88
N ILE A 58 3.29 -11.95 10.22
CA ILE A 58 2.29 -13.00 10.24
C ILE A 58 2.31 -13.60 11.64
N ASP A 59 1.21 -13.47 12.34
CA ASP A 59 0.96 -14.18 13.57
C ASP A 59 0.54 -15.61 13.23
N CYS A 60 1.26 -16.58 13.75
CA CYS A 60 1.08 -18.00 13.45
C CYS A 60 0.37 -18.77 14.55
N GLU A 61 0.36 -18.25 15.77
CA GLU A 61 -0.30 -18.76 16.99
C GLU A 61 -0.78 -20.22 16.89
N ASP A 62 0.12 -21.18 17.11
CA ASP A 62 -0.12 -22.63 17.01
C ASP A 62 -0.53 -23.16 15.61
N MET A 63 -0.57 -22.31 14.57
CA MET A 63 -0.92 -22.72 13.21
C MET A 63 0.15 -22.32 12.20
N MET A 64 0.57 -23.26 11.36
CA MET A 64 1.41 -22.93 10.21
C MET A 64 0.60 -22.18 9.15
N PRO A 65 1.03 -20.97 8.74
CA PRO A 65 0.35 -20.25 7.66
C PRO A 65 0.46 -21.03 6.36
N SER A 66 -0.53 -20.88 5.49
CA SER A 66 -0.47 -21.47 4.16
C SER A 66 0.67 -20.88 3.32
N ASN A 67 1.16 -21.64 2.35
CA ASN A 67 2.17 -21.15 1.41
C ASN A 67 1.75 -19.84 0.70
N GLU A 68 0.45 -19.68 0.45
CA GLU A 68 -0.08 -18.47 -0.19
C GLU A 68 0.02 -17.24 0.73
N VAL A 69 -0.21 -17.40 2.02
CA VAL A 69 -0.04 -16.30 3.01
C VAL A 69 1.42 -15.84 3.03
N ILE A 70 2.37 -16.79 3.06
CA ILE A 70 3.81 -16.47 3.04
C ILE A 70 4.19 -15.77 1.73
N LYS A 71 3.78 -16.31 0.58
CA LYS A 71 4.03 -15.69 -0.73
C LYS A 71 3.46 -14.29 -0.81
N ASN A 72 2.21 -14.09 -0.34
CA ASN A 72 1.58 -12.78 -0.35
C ASN A 72 2.34 -11.76 0.48
N SER A 73 2.90 -12.15 1.63
CA SER A 73 3.74 -11.26 2.45
C SER A 73 5.02 -10.85 1.73
N ILE A 74 5.67 -11.78 1.00
CA ILE A 74 6.85 -11.48 0.20
C ILE A 74 6.48 -10.57 -0.98
N HIS A 75 5.41 -10.89 -1.71
CA HIS A 75 4.95 -10.09 -2.85
C HIS A 75 4.48 -8.69 -2.42
N CYS A 76 3.81 -8.59 -1.28
CA CYS A 76 3.41 -7.30 -0.71
C CYS A 76 4.63 -6.41 -0.47
N THR A 77 5.69 -6.96 0.13
CA THR A 77 6.95 -6.25 0.36
C THR A 77 7.54 -5.71 -0.95
N ALA A 78 7.61 -6.55 -1.98
CA ALA A 78 8.13 -6.15 -3.29
C ALA A 78 7.24 -5.08 -3.97
N ALA A 79 5.90 -5.23 -3.87
CA ALA A 79 4.96 -4.27 -4.41
C ALA A 79 5.05 -2.91 -3.73
N MET A 80 5.26 -2.87 -2.41
CA MET A 80 5.43 -1.62 -1.67
C MET A 80 6.71 -0.90 -2.06
N PHE A 81 7.83 -1.62 -2.23
CA PHE A 81 9.03 -0.99 -2.77
C PHE A 81 8.84 -0.51 -4.21
N LYS A 82 8.21 -1.30 -5.08
CA LYS A 82 7.90 -0.86 -6.45
C LYS A 82 7.13 0.46 -6.46
N ARG A 83 6.19 0.64 -5.54
CA ARG A 83 5.36 1.85 -5.44
C ARG A 83 6.11 3.04 -4.86
N TYR A 84 6.85 2.85 -3.77
CA TYR A 84 7.40 3.95 -2.97
C TYR A 84 8.90 4.20 -3.18
N ALA A 85 9.66 3.29 -3.80
CA ALA A 85 11.08 3.49 -4.08
C ALA A 85 11.38 4.76 -4.91
N PRO A 86 10.58 5.16 -5.91
CA PRO A 86 10.80 6.42 -6.61
C PRO A 86 10.82 7.63 -5.66
N GLY A 87 9.93 7.65 -4.66
CA GLY A 87 9.90 8.71 -3.65
C GLY A 87 11.14 8.71 -2.73
N ILE A 88 11.61 7.51 -2.34
CA ILE A 88 12.86 7.37 -1.58
C ILE A 88 14.03 7.95 -2.38
N VAL A 89 14.13 7.60 -3.66
CA VAL A 89 15.17 8.11 -4.56
C VAL A 89 15.08 9.62 -4.72
N ASP A 90 13.89 10.17 -4.94
CA ASP A 90 13.68 11.62 -5.10
C ASP A 90 14.11 12.42 -3.85
N ILE A 91 13.84 11.90 -2.65
CA ILE A 91 14.27 12.54 -1.40
C ILE A 91 15.79 12.50 -1.27
N ILE A 92 16.41 11.34 -1.54
CA ILE A 92 17.87 11.16 -1.35
C ILE A 92 18.69 11.96 -2.36
N PHE A 93 18.31 11.93 -3.63
CA PHE A 93 19.14 12.48 -4.71
C PHE A 93 18.68 13.83 -5.22
N SER A 94 17.39 14.16 -5.10
CA SER A 94 16.83 15.41 -5.60
C SER A 94 16.51 16.41 -4.48
N GLY A 95 16.56 15.98 -3.21
CA GLY A 95 16.18 16.82 -2.07
C GLY A 95 14.69 17.20 -2.06
N SER A 96 13.85 16.42 -2.73
CA SER A 96 12.41 16.66 -2.84
C SER A 96 11.72 16.58 -1.48
N SER A 97 10.63 17.31 -1.31
CA SER A 97 9.87 17.27 -0.05
C SER A 97 9.01 15.99 0.05
N ALA A 98 8.83 15.49 1.26
CA ALA A 98 7.99 14.33 1.54
C ALA A 98 6.57 14.49 0.98
N LYS A 99 6.01 15.71 1.08
CA LYS A 99 4.67 16.03 0.60
C LYS A 99 4.52 15.91 -0.92
N GLU A 100 5.53 16.36 -1.67
CA GLU A 100 5.52 16.29 -3.13
C GLU A 100 5.67 14.84 -3.61
N VAL A 101 6.61 14.10 -3.04
CA VAL A 101 6.90 12.73 -3.51
C VAL A 101 5.80 11.74 -3.12
N ILE A 102 5.16 11.89 -1.95
CA ILE A 102 4.05 11.01 -1.59
C ILE A 102 2.87 11.18 -2.55
N ALA A 103 2.57 12.42 -2.93
CA ALA A 103 1.51 12.71 -3.89
C ALA A 103 1.78 12.08 -5.27
N LYS A 104 3.05 11.98 -5.69
CA LYS A 104 3.44 11.27 -6.91
C LYS A 104 3.26 9.76 -6.77
N CYS A 105 3.75 9.17 -5.66
CA CYS A 105 3.67 7.72 -5.42
C CYS A 105 2.23 7.20 -5.24
N GLU A 106 1.30 8.05 -4.84
CA GLU A 106 -0.09 7.70 -4.56
C GLU A 106 -1.07 8.10 -5.66
N LYS A 107 -0.59 8.73 -6.73
CA LYS A 107 -1.44 8.98 -7.90
C LYS A 107 -1.94 7.64 -8.47
N SER A 108 -3.23 7.59 -8.75
CA SER A 108 -3.78 6.47 -9.51
C SER A 108 -3.27 6.53 -10.97
N PRO A 109 -3.16 5.39 -11.66
CA PRO A 109 -2.82 5.38 -13.09
C PRO A 109 -3.72 6.29 -13.94
N GLU A 110 -4.99 6.42 -13.56
CA GLU A 110 -5.96 7.32 -14.21
C GLU A 110 -5.60 8.80 -13.98
N ALA A 111 -5.17 9.15 -12.76
CA ALA A 111 -4.75 10.52 -12.45
C ALA A 111 -3.44 10.88 -13.17
N GLU A 112 -2.51 9.93 -13.31
CA GLU A 112 -1.29 10.12 -14.12
C GLU A 112 -1.62 10.31 -15.60
N PHE A 113 -2.50 9.46 -16.13
CA PHE A 113 -2.95 9.54 -17.52
C PHE A 113 -3.69 10.84 -17.80
N ARG A 114 -4.58 11.28 -16.91
CA ARG A 114 -5.26 12.57 -16.98
C ARG A 114 -4.26 13.73 -16.99
N SER A 115 -3.26 13.71 -16.10
CA SER A 115 -2.21 14.74 -16.04
C SER A 115 -1.39 14.80 -17.33
N MET A 116 -1.05 13.64 -17.91
CA MET A 116 -0.32 13.55 -19.17
C MET A 116 -1.12 14.10 -20.34
N ILE A 117 -2.40 13.79 -20.42
CA ILE A 117 -3.29 14.35 -21.48
C ILE A 117 -3.41 15.85 -21.33
N THR A 118 -3.62 16.38 -20.14
CA THR A 118 -3.72 17.82 -19.89
C THR A 118 -2.44 18.55 -20.29
N GLU A 119 -1.27 17.95 -20.03
CA GLU A 119 0.03 18.51 -20.43
C GLU A 119 0.23 18.55 -21.95
N VAL A 120 -0.24 17.52 -22.67
CA VAL A 120 -0.07 17.41 -24.13
C VAL A 120 -1.09 18.25 -24.89
N VAL A 121 -2.31 18.35 -24.39
CA VAL A 121 -3.45 19.00 -25.08
C VAL A 121 -3.58 20.48 -24.69
N GLY A 122 -2.97 20.91 -23.55
CA GLY A 122 -3.08 22.26 -23.01
C GLY A 122 -4.41 22.50 -22.28
N GLU A 123 -4.39 23.48 -21.38
CA GLU A 123 -5.57 23.86 -20.56
C GLU A 123 -6.69 24.54 -21.35
N ASP A 124 -6.48 24.86 -22.63
CA ASP A 124 -7.39 25.69 -23.45
C ASP A 124 -8.55 24.94 -24.12
N MET A 125 -8.78 23.68 -23.75
CA MET A 125 -9.93 22.92 -24.28
C MET A 125 -11.14 22.93 -23.33
N GLU A 126 -11.67 24.13 -23.04
CA GLU A 126 -13.02 24.25 -22.52
C GLU A 126 -14.02 23.82 -23.61
N GLY A 127 -14.54 22.59 -23.46
CA GLY A 127 -15.66 22.09 -24.32
C GLY A 127 -15.42 20.79 -25.05
N THR A 128 -14.22 20.23 -25.04
CA THR A 128 -14.02 18.87 -25.54
C THR A 128 -14.23 17.90 -24.41
N ASP A 129 -15.04 16.87 -24.63
CA ASP A 129 -15.35 15.85 -23.64
C ASP A 129 -14.09 14.98 -23.38
N ILE A 130 -13.17 15.55 -22.58
CA ILE A 130 -11.92 14.90 -22.18
C ILE A 130 -12.22 13.56 -21.50
N GLU A 131 -13.34 13.45 -20.80
CA GLU A 131 -13.78 12.23 -20.14
C GLU A 131 -14.12 11.14 -21.15
N ALA A 132 -14.83 11.47 -22.22
CA ALA A 132 -15.13 10.52 -23.30
C ALA A 132 -13.85 10.10 -24.05
N MET A 133 -12.91 11.01 -24.24
CA MET A 133 -11.63 10.71 -24.89
C MET A 133 -10.74 9.83 -24.02
N ILE A 134 -10.72 10.08 -22.72
CA ILE A 134 -10.01 9.25 -21.73
C ILE A 134 -10.64 7.84 -21.68
N ALA A 135 -11.97 7.74 -21.61
CA ALA A 135 -12.68 6.46 -21.61
C ALA A 135 -12.41 5.66 -22.90
N HIS A 136 -12.40 6.32 -24.06
CA HIS A 136 -12.11 5.67 -25.35
C HIS A 136 -10.66 5.17 -25.43
N LEU A 137 -9.70 5.94 -24.95
CA LEU A 137 -8.29 5.53 -24.90
C LEU A 137 -8.04 4.43 -23.86
N ALA A 138 -8.66 4.50 -22.69
CA ALA A 138 -8.59 3.47 -21.66
C ALA A 138 -9.12 2.14 -22.19
N THR A 139 -10.24 2.15 -22.92
CA THR A 139 -10.79 0.97 -23.60
C THR A 139 -9.83 0.39 -24.63
N ARG A 140 -9.19 1.25 -25.46
CA ARG A 140 -8.22 0.79 -26.47
C ARG A 140 -6.93 0.23 -25.89
N LEU A 141 -6.52 0.69 -24.72
CA LEU A 141 -5.33 0.25 -24.02
C LEU A 141 -5.59 -0.92 -23.06
N GLY A 142 -6.85 -1.39 -22.96
CA GLY A 142 -7.22 -2.49 -22.07
C GLY A 142 -7.09 -2.14 -20.57
N ILE A 143 -7.22 -0.86 -20.21
CA ILE A 143 -7.12 -0.35 -18.83
C ILE A 143 -8.51 -0.22 -18.19
N THR A 144 -9.58 -0.64 -18.89
CA THR A 144 -10.93 -0.65 -18.31
C THR A 144 -11.03 -1.78 -17.29
N ASP A 145 -11.45 -1.43 -16.09
CA ASP A 145 -11.92 -2.37 -15.08
C ASP A 145 -13.10 -3.15 -15.66
N ASP A 146 -12.94 -4.47 -15.87
CA ASP A 146 -14.02 -5.39 -16.23
C ASP A 146 -14.92 -5.63 -14.99
N SER A 147 -15.59 -4.59 -14.51
CA SER A 147 -16.51 -4.69 -13.37
C SER A 147 -17.98 -4.51 -13.73
N ASP A 148 -18.34 -4.62 -15.01
CA ASP A 148 -19.74 -4.61 -15.47
C ASP A 148 -20.05 -5.83 -16.35
N ASP A 149 -19.94 -7.04 -15.77
CA ASP A 149 -20.66 -8.23 -16.27
C ASP A 149 -21.78 -8.58 -15.29
N GLU A 150 -22.87 -7.81 -15.39
CA GLU A 150 -24.17 -8.22 -14.85
C GLU A 150 -24.72 -9.40 -15.66
N SER A 151 -24.25 -10.58 -15.37
CA SER A 151 -25.01 -11.80 -15.67
C SER A 151 -25.88 -12.12 -14.47
N GLU A 152 -27.18 -11.84 -14.59
CA GLU A 152 -28.22 -12.37 -13.71
C GLU A 152 -28.10 -13.89 -13.62
N GLY A 153 -27.53 -14.34 -12.51
CA GLY A 153 -27.54 -15.73 -12.07
C GLY A 153 -28.06 -15.77 -10.65
N ASP A 154 -29.34 -16.12 -10.51
CA ASP A 154 -29.97 -16.40 -9.21
C ASP A 154 -29.14 -17.42 -8.42
N ILE A 155 -28.36 -16.95 -7.46
CA ILE A 155 -27.82 -17.79 -6.40
C ILE A 155 -28.49 -17.39 -5.10
N ASN A 156 -29.51 -18.15 -4.75
CA ASN A 156 -30.17 -18.14 -3.46
C ASN A 156 -29.20 -18.67 -2.40
N VAL A 157 -28.44 -17.79 -1.75
CA VAL A 157 -27.62 -18.13 -0.60
C VAL A 157 -28.35 -17.67 0.65
N ALA A 158 -28.88 -18.65 1.37
CA ALA A 158 -29.46 -18.48 2.68
C ALA A 158 -28.44 -17.78 3.61
N SER A 159 -28.82 -16.62 4.12
CA SER A 159 -28.10 -15.88 5.14
C SER A 159 -28.18 -16.61 6.48
N GLU A 160 -27.15 -17.39 6.83
CA GLU A 160 -26.92 -17.78 8.21
C GLU A 160 -26.19 -16.62 8.94
N GLU A 161 -26.93 -15.98 9.81
CA GLU A 161 -26.38 -14.97 10.75
C GLU A 161 -25.40 -15.65 11.71
N ILE A 162 -24.10 -15.40 11.52
CA ILE A 162 -23.08 -15.73 12.53
C ILE A 162 -23.21 -14.72 13.66
N LYS A 163 -23.92 -15.08 14.73
CA LYS A 163 -23.91 -14.36 16.01
C LYS A 163 -22.57 -14.59 16.69
N VAL A 164 -21.65 -13.68 16.53
CA VAL A 164 -20.45 -13.60 17.36
C VAL A 164 -20.86 -12.96 18.69
N ASN A 165 -20.84 -13.74 19.76
CA ASN A 165 -21.11 -13.26 21.11
C ASN A 165 -19.75 -12.90 21.76
N PRO A 166 -19.42 -11.62 21.98
CA PRO A 166 -18.24 -11.25 22.70
C PRO A 166 -18.55 -11.23 24.21
N PHE A 167 -17.78 -11.94 24.97
CA PHE A 167 -17.80 -11.99 26.43
C PHE A 167 -18.81 -12.91 27.10
N ASP A 168 -18.39 -14.15 27.30
CA ASP A 168 -18.90 -14.97 28.39
C ASP A 168 -17.75 -15.30 29.37
N GLY A 169 -17.39 -14.30 30.15
CA GLY A 169 -16.46 -14.45 31.28
C GLY A 169 -17.19 -15.10 32.46
N LYS A 170 -17.12 -16.42 32.58
CA LYS A 170 -17.46 -17.09 33.83
C LYS A 170 -16.25 -17.14 34.75
N GLN A 171 -16.23 -16.27 35.75
CA GLN A 171 -15.53 -16.48 37.00
C GLN A 171 -16.18 -17.65 37.72
N GLU A 172 -15.52 -18.75 37.89
CA GLU A 172 -15.85 -19.71 38.96
C GLU A 172 -14.79 -19.59 40.04
N GLY A 173 -15.24 -19.01 41.13
CA GLY A 173 -14.57 -19.09 42.43
C GLY A 173 -14.71 -20.48 43.00
N GLY A 174 -13.61 -21.06 43.45
CA GLY A 174 -13.52 -22.31 44.20
C GLY A 174 -12.71 -22.06 45.44
N ALA A 175 -13.41 -21.98 46.56
CA ALA A 175 -12.86 -22.07 47.92
C ALA A 175 -12.48 -23.53 48.25
N ALA A 176 -11.33 -23.75 48.80
CA ALA A 176 -11.00 -24.59 49.95
C ALA A 176 -9.47 -24.67 50.08
#